data_004bd2c3f9c8fdb7c2ee0226e23d6a09
#
_entry.id   004bd2c3f9c8fdb7c2ee0226e23d6a09
#
_cell.length_a   1.000
_cell.length_b   1.000
_cell.length_c   1.000
_cell.angle_alpha   90.00
_cell.angle_beta   90.00
_cell.angle_gamma   90.00
#
_symmetry.space_group_name_H-M   'P 1'
#
loop_
_entity.id
_entity.type
_entity.pdbx_description
1 polymer ?
#
loop_
_entity_poly.entity_id
_entity_poly.type
_entity_poly.pdbx_seq_one_letter_code
_entity_poly.pdbx_strand_id
1 'polypeptide(L)'
;MADETKNLPKVFFHGPPKFPAYLQPHPSHNFHIINPSSLPSLHQFISTNPHNASSITAILCMGLYPLNADILHLLPCLRFIITSSAGTNHIDLEECRRRGIQVANAGNIFSEDVADMAVALLIDVGRKISSADRFLRRQVQNSSWDFPLGSKVCNFIQCCFT
;
A
#
# COMPACT_ATOMS: atom_id res chain seq x y z
N MET A 1 12.62 -38.71 -4.60
CA MET A 1 12.87 -37.27 -4.68
C MET A 1 12.40 -36.71 -3.34
N ALA A 2 13.34 -36.46 -2.42
CA ALA A 2 13.01 -35.98 -1.08
C ALA A 2 12.63 -34.50 -1.17
N ASP A 3 11.64 -34.16 -0.39
CA ASP A 3 10.98 -32.87 -0.27
C ASP A 3 11.98 -31.73 0.04
N GLU A 4 12.54 -31.09 -0.99
CA GLU A 4 13.39 -29.90 -0.88
C GLU A 4 12.63 -28.65 -0.39
N THR A 5 11.31 -28.73 -0.26
CA THR A 5 10.46 -27.61 0.17
C THR A 5 10.57 -27.33 1.68
N LYS A 6 11.18 -28.23 2.44
CA LYS A 6 11.21 -28.20 3.91
C LYS A 6 12.10 -27.12 4.53
N ASN A 7 12.93 -26.42 3.72
CA ASN A 7 13.94 -25.48 4.24
C ASN A 7 13.92 -24.09 3.59
N LEU A 8 12.92 -23.78 2.77
CA LEU A 8 12.82 -22.45 2.14
C LEU A 8 12.37 -21.38 3.14
N PRO A 9 12.93 -20.15 3.05
CA PRO A 9 12.49 -19.02 3.85
C PRO A 9 10.98 -18.78 3.68
N LYS A 10 10.27 -18.55 4.78
CA LYS A 10 8.83 -18.28 4.75
C LYS A 10 8.58 -16.78 4.68
N VAL A 11 7.90 -16.37 3.64
CA VAL A 11 7.49 -14.99 3.40
C VAL A 11 5.99 -14.86 3.64
N PHE A 12 5.61 -14.04 4.61
CA PHE A 12 4.21 -13.74 4.85
C PHE A 12 3.74 -12.59 3.96
N PHE A 13 2.70 -12.82 3.19
CA PHE A 13 2.06 -11.75 2.42
C PHE A 13 0.98 -11.06 3.26
N HIS A 14 1.15 -9.77 3.49
CA HIS A 14 0.21 -8.94 4.22
C HIS A 14 -0.39 -7.88 3.28
N GLY A 15 -1.57 -8.16 2.75
CA GLY A 15 -2.19 -7.32 1.74
C GLY A 15 -3.64 -7.71 1.46
N PRO A 16 -4.26 -7.10 0.45
CA PRO A 16 -5.64 -7.40 0.08
C PRO A 16 -5.80 -8.87 -0.32
N PRO A 17 -7.00 -9.46 -0.11
CA PRO A 17 -7.25 -10.89 -0.33
C PRO A 17 -7.06 -11.35 -1.79
N LYS A 18 -7.15 -10.44 -2.75
CA LYS A 18 -6.86 -10.74 -4.16
C LYS A 18 -5.38 -10.52 -4.42
N PHE A 19 -4.63 -11.60 -4.34
CA PHE A 19 -3.21 -11.60 -4.64
C PHE A 19 -2.97 -11.43 -6.15
N PRO A 20 -2.06 -10.55 -6.56
CA PRO A 20 -1.69 -10.45 -7.97
C PRO A 20 -1.18 -11.81 -8.49
N ALA A 21 -1.64 -12.22 -9.66
CA ALA A 21 -1.32 -13.53 -10.22
C ALA A 21 0.20 -13.80 -10.36
N TYR A 22 1.00 -12.73 -10.58
CA TYR A 22 2.47 -12.83 -10.69
C TYR A 22 3.20 -13.10 -9.35
N LEU A 23 2.50 -12.97 -8.22
CA LEU A 23 3.04 -13.31 -6.90
C LEU A 23 2.57 -14.70 -6.42
N GLN A 24 1.87 -15.44 -7.25
CA GLN A 24 1.50 -16.82 -6.91
C GLN A 24 2.76 -17.69 -6.73
N PRO A 25 2.70 -18.69 -5.85
CA PRO A 25 3.80 -19.63 -5.69
C PRO A 25 4.25 -20.18 -7.04
N HIS A 26 5.53 -20.00 -7.37
CA HIS A 26 6.11 -20.52 -8.58
C HIS A 26 7.30 -21.41 -8.22
N PRO A 27 7.52 -22.54 -8.91
CA PRO A 27 8.61 -23.49 -8.57
C PRO A 27 10.01 -22.85 -8.59
N SER A 28 10.20 -21.75 -9.33
CA SER A 28 11.49 -21.03 -9.36
C SER A 28 11.71 -20.10 -8.17
N HIS A 29 10.73 -19.92 -7.28
CA HIS A 29 10.90 -19.10 -6.09
C HIS A 29 11.72 -19.86 -5.03
N ASN A 30 12.80 -19.27 -4.57
CA ASN A 30 13.61 -19.79 -3.47
C ASN A 30 13.03 -19.42 -2.09
N PHE A 31 11.72 -19.28 -1.99
CA PHE A 31 10.99 -18.96 -0.76
C PHE A 31 9.55 -19.49 -0.84
N HIS A 32 8.95 -19.71 0.33
CA HIS A 32 7.57 -20.15 0.46
C HIS A 32 6.68 -18.96 0.87
N ILE A 33 5.69 -18.64 0.02
CA ILE A 33 4.72 -17.58 0.32
C ILE A 33 3.58 -18.13 1.17
N ILE A 34 3.37 -17.51 2.33
CA ILE A 34 2.18 -17.72 3.15
C ILE A 34 1.20 -16.60 2.84
N ASN A 35 0.12 -16.92 2.14
CA ASN A 35 -0.96 -16.00 1.85
C ASN A 35 -2.23 -16.44 2.57
N PRO A 36 -2.60 -15.80 3.69
CA PRO A 36 -3.82 -16.12 4.39
C PRO A 36 -5.02 -15.43 3.74
N SER A 37 -5.38 -15.84 2.52
CA SER A 37 -6.53 -15.29 1.77
C SER A 37 -7.88 -15.37 2.51
N SER A 38 -7.93 -16.11 3.61
CA SER A 38 -9.13 -16.33 4.44
C SER A 38 -9.09 -15.60 5.79
N LEU A 39 -7.96 -14.96 6.18
CA LEU A 39 -7.82 -14.33 7.50
C LEU A 39 -7.73 -12.80 7.40
N PRO A 40 -8.53 -12.06 8.16
CA PRO A 40 -8.65 -10.61 8.03
C PRO A 40 -7.43 -9.82 8.51
N SER A 41 -6.51 -10.42 9.30
CA SER A 41 -5.33 -9.72 9.79
C SER A 41 -4.14 -10.63 10.10
N LEU A 42 -2.92 -10.06 10.04
CA LEU A 42 -1.69 -10.72 10.46
C LEU A 42 -1.77 -11.20 11.93
N HIS A 43 -2.31 -10.37 12.81
CA HIS A 43 -2.48 -10.72 14.23
C HIS A 43 -3.34 -11.97 14.41
N GLN A 44 -4.44 -12.08 13.67
CA GLN A 44 -5.33 -13.25 13.75
C GLN A 44 -4.66 -14.51 13.17
N PHE A 45 -3.88 -14.35 12.09
CA PHE A 45 -3.09 -15.47 11.55
C PHE A 45 -2.08 -15.99 12.57
N ILE A 46 -1.35 -15.10 13.24
CA ILE A 46 -0.36 -15.45 14.25
C ILE A 46 -1.02 -16.16 15.41
N SER A 47 -2.15 -15.67 15.91
CA SER A 47 -2.89 -16.25 17.04
C SER A 47 -3.41 -17.66 16.75
N THR A 48 -3.83 -17.89 15.50
CA THR A 48 -4.35 -19.23 15.08
C THR A 48 -3.24 -20.21 14.69
N ASN A 49 -2.07 -19.72 14.30
CA ASN A 49 -0.98 -20.53 13.77
C ASN A 49 0.39 -20.18 14.39
N PRO A 50 0.59 -20.36 15.70
CA PRO A 50 1.82 -19.90 16.38
C PRO A 50 3.09 -20.57 15.85
N HIS A 51 3.02 -21.86 15.44
CA HIS A 51 4.17 -22.55 14.85
C HIS A 51 4.58 -21.98 13.49
N ASN A 52 3.62 -21.54 12.69
CA ASN A 52 3.93 -20.87 11.42
C ASN A 52 4.48 -19.47 11.64
N ALA A 53 3.96 -18.74 12.62
CA ALA A 53 4.41 -17.41 12.99
C ALA A 53 5.91 -17.40 13.37
N SER A 54 6.35 -18.37 14.18
CA SER A 54 7.75 -18.47 14.60
C SER A 54 8.73 -18.80 13.47
N SER A 55 8.24 -19.22 12.31
CA SER A 55 9.07 -19.56 11.13
C SER A 55 9.04 -18.52 10.03
N ILE A 56 8.28 -17.42 10.19
CA ILE A 56 8.23 -16.31 9.22
C ILE A 56 9.53 -15.53 9.29
N THR A 57 10.23 -15.43 8.15
CA THR A 57 11.50 -14.72 8.02
C THR A 57 11.36 -13.37 7.32
N ALA A 58 10.32 -13.19 6.52
CA ALA A 58 10.06 -11.93 5.84
C ALA A 58 8.55 -11.64 5.76
N ILE A 59 8.21 -10.35 5.70
CA ILE A 59 6.87 -9.85 5.41
C ILE A 59 6.93 -9.06 4.11
N LEU A 60 6.03 -9.36 3.18
CA LEU A 60 5.72 -8.53 2.03
C LEU A 60 4.39 -7.82 2.30
N CYS A 61 4.46 -6.51 2.55
CA CYS A 61 3.32 -5.68 2.92
C CYS A 61 2.83 -4.87 1.71
N MET A 62 1.59 -5.10 1.30
CA MET A 62 0.90 -4.28 0.30
C MET A 62 -0.23 -3.49 0.97
N GLY A 63 0.00 -2.20 1.16
CA GLY A 63 -0.90 -1.30 1.89
C GLY A 63 -0.28 -0.80 3.20
N LEU A 64 -1.04 0.00 3.91
CA LEU A 64 -0.60 0.69 5.13
C LEU A 64 -1.05 -0.05 6.40
N TYR A 65 -0.90 -1.36 6.43
CA TYR A 65 -1.24 -2.16 7.61
C TYR A 65 -0.19 -1.94 8.72
N PRO A 66 -0.60 -1.61 9.95
CA PRO A 66 0.34 -1.33 11.01
C PRO A 66 1.14 -2.56 11.41
N LEU A 67 2.46 -2.40 11.45
CA LEU A 67 3.44 -3.34 11.97
C LEU A 67 4.12 -2.71 13.19
N ASN A 68 3.37 -2.64 14.30
CA ASN A 68 3.83 -2.10 15.57
C ASN A 68 4.69 -3.12 16.34
N ALA A 69 5.31 -2.69 17.44
CA ALA A 69 6.16 -3.53 18.27
C ALA A 69 5.47 -4.82 18.72
N ASP A 70 4.18 -4.75 19.09
CA ASP A 70 3.42 -5.92 19.57
C ASP A 70 3.36 -7.03 18.51
N ILE A 71 3.07 -6.63 17.25
CA ILE A 71 3.04 -7.58 16.13
C ILE A 71 4.45 -8.10 15.83
N LEU A 72 5.44 -7.23 15.84
CA LEU A 72 6.82 -7.62 15.57
C LEU A 72 7.34 -8.62 16.62
N HIS A 73 6.99 -8.46 17.89
CA HIS A 73 7.37 -9.39 18.96
C HIS A 73 6.81 -10.81 18.76
N LEU A 74 5.68 -10.95 18.09
CA LEU A 74 5.09 -12.26 17.80
C LEU A 74 5.81 -13.01 16.66
N LEU A 75 6.78 -12.36 16.00
CA LEU A 75 7.54 -12.88 14.86
C LEU A 75 9.04 -12.95 15.17
N PRO A 76 9.49 -13.90 16.01
CA PRO A 76 10.87 -13.93 16.50
C PRO A 76 11.93 -14.13 15.43
N CYS A 77 11.59 -14.82 14.33
CA CYS A 77 12.52 -15.09 13.23
C CYS A 77 12.47 -14.05 12.09
N LEU A 78 11.68 -12.98 12.26
CA LEU A 78 11.54 -11.94 11.23
C LEU A 78 12.86 -11.20 11.03
N ARG A 79 13.31 -11.10 9.76
CA ARG A 79 14.55 -10.45 9.34
C ARG A 79 14.33 -9.35 8.31
N PHE A 80 13.25 -9.45 7.52
CA PHE A 80 12.98 -8.53 6.42
C PHE A 80 11.53 -8.08 6.43
N ILE A 81 11.31 -6.79 6.19
CA ILE A 81 10.00 -6.21 5.87
C ILE A 81 10.15 -5.48 4.54
N ILE A 82 9.32 -5.84 3.57
CA ILE A 82 9.27 -5.21 2.26
C ILE A 82 7.89 -4.60 2.12
N THR A 83 7.80 -3.29 1.93
CA THR A 83 6.53 -2.61 1.71
C THR A 83 6.45 -2.00 0.31
N SER A 84 5.30 -2.13 -0.34
CA SER A 84 5.01 -1.50 -1.63
C SER A 84 4.73 0.00 -1.53
N SER A 85 4.64 0.55 -0.33
CA SER A 85 4.44 1.99 -0.11
C SER A 85 5.78 2.74 -0.14
N ALA A 86 5.76 4.01 -0.52
CA ALA A 86 6.91 4.90 -0.40
C ALA A 86 7.17 5.29 1.07
N GLY A 87 6.10 5.53 1.84
CA GLY A 87 6.18 5.83 3.27
C GLY A 87 6.28 4.58 4.14
N THR A 88 6.89 4.72 5.30
CA THR A 88 7.07 3.65 6.30
C THR A 88 6.38 3.95 7.64
N ASN A 89 5.47 4.92 7.68
CA ASN A 89 4.81 5.40 8.91
C ASN A 89 3.98 4.32 9.63
N HIS A 90 3.65 3.24 8.92
CA HIS A 90 2.91 2.10 9.45
C HIS A 90 3.82 1.02 10.04
N ILE A 91 5.14 1.21 10.02
CA ILE A 91 6.14 0.26 10.51
C ILE A 91 6.88 0.88 11.69
N ASP A 92 7.01 0.17 12.80
CA ASP A 92 7.85 0.57 13.92
C ASP A 92 9.33 0.38 13.57
N LEU A 93 9.92 1.44 13.00
CA LEU A 93 11.31 1.43 12.57
C LEU A 93 12.31 1.36 13.74
N GLU A 94 11.93 1.86 14.91
CA GLU A 94 12.77 1.81 16.11
C GLU A 94 12.92 0.37 16.58
N GLU A 95 11.81 -0.33 16.71
CA GLU A 95 11.80 -1.74 17.04
C GLU A 95 12.50 -2.60 15.98
N CYS A 96 12.28 -2.30 14.68
CA CYS A 96 13.00 -2.97 13.60
C CYS A 96 14.52 -2.81 13.75
N ARG A 97 14.99 -1.60 14.03
CA ARG A 97 16.43 -1.32 14.23
C ARG A 97 16.98 -2.05 15.45
N ARG A 98 16.25 -2.04 16.57
CA ARG A 98 16.64 -2.73 17.81
C ARG A 98 16.83 -4.24 17.58
N ARG A 99 16.01 -4.84 16.73
CA ARG A 99 16.01 -6.28 16.42
C ARG A 99 16.86 -6.66 15.21
N GLY A 100 17.44 -5.70 14.49
CA GLY A 100 18.19 -5.94 13.25
C GLY A 100 17.31 -6.36 12.08
N ILE A 101 16.01 -5.99 12.08
CA ILE A 101 15.10 -6.24 10.98
C ILE A 101 15.36 -5.20 9.89
N GLN A 102 15.65 -5.66 8.68
CA GLN A 102 15.85 -4.79 7.53
C GLN A 102 14.49 -4.39 6.91
N VAL A 103 14.33 -3.11 6.60
CA VAL A 103 13.11 -2.58 6.00
C VAL A 103 13.43 -2.00 4.63
N ALA A 104 12.73 -2.47 3.61
CA ALA A 104 12.77 -1.93 2.25
C ALA A 104 11.39 -1.37 1.88
N ASN A 105 11.38 -0.26 1.17
CA ASN A 105 10.17 0.40 0.69
C ASN A 105 10.26 0.67 -0.82
N ALA A 106 9.18 1.19 -1.41
CA ALA A 106 9.13 1.51 -2.84
C ALA A 106 10.00 2.73 -3.21
N GLY A 107 10.55 3.48 -2.25
CA GLY A 107 11.36 4.67 -2.51
C GLY A 107 10.59 5.72 -3.30
N ASN A 108 11.20 6.22 -4.36
CA ASN A 108 10.66 7.28 -5.21
C ASN A 108 9.99 6.81 -6.50
N ILE A 109 9.74 5.52 -6.64
CA ILE A 109 9.21 4.91 -7.89
C ILE A 109 7.87 5.53 -8.34
N PHE A 110 7.08 6.06 -7.40
CA PHE A 110 5.78 6.69 -7.68
C PHE A 110 5.85 8.22 -7.74
N SER A 111 7.04 8.84 -7.61
CA SER A 111 7.15 10.29 -7.43
C SER A 111 6.66 11.08 -8.65
N GLU A 112 6.93 10.59 -9.85
CA GLU A 112 6.47 11.23 -11.09
C GLU A 112 4.95 11.15 -11.22
N ASP A 113 4.36 9.97 -11.05
CA ASP A 113 2.90 9.77 -11.09
C ASP A 113 2.17 10.62 -10.04
N VAL A 114 2.76 10.74 -8.84
CA VAL A 114 2.20 11.57 -7.77
C VAL A 114 2.29 13.06 -8.13
N ALA A 115 3.39 13.49 -8.72
CA ALA A 115 3.55 14.87 -9.18
C ALA A 115 2.54 15.22 -10.29
N ASP A 116 2.37 14.36 -11.27
CA ASP A 116 1.38 14.53 -12.34
C ASP A 116 -0.04 14.59 -11.78
N MET A 117 -0.36 13.72 -10.84
CA MET A 117 -1.65 13.73 -10.17
C MET A 117 -1.87 15.03 -9.38
N ALA A 118 -0.85 15.54 -8.69
CA ALA A 118 -0.94 16.80 -7.95
C ALA A 118 -1.22 17.98 -8.91
N VAL A 119 -0.53 18.03 -10.05
CA VAL A 119 -0.78 19.05 -11.09
C VAL A 119 -2.19 18.92 -11.67
N ALA A 120 -2.62 17.68 -11.99
CA ALA A 120 -3.96 17.43 -12.50
C ALA A 120 -5.06 17.89 -11.52
N LEU A 121 -4.90 17.60 -10.23
CA LEU A 121 -5.82 18.03 -9.18
C LEU A 121 -5.82 19.57 -9.03
N LEU A 122 -4.67 20.22 -9.11
CA LEU A 122 -4.57 21.67 -9.08
C LEU A 122 -5.35 22.31 -10.24
N ILE A 123 -5.20 21.77 -11.45
CA ILE A 123 -5.95 22.21 -12.63
C ILE A 123 -7.44 21.94 -12.46
N ASP A 124 -7.81 20.73 -11.99
CA ASP A 124 -9.21 20.36 -11.78
C ASP A 124 -9.91 21.32 -10.81
N VAL A 125 -9.29 21.60 -9.66
CA VAL A 125 -9.84 22.56 -8.66
C VAL A 125 -9.90 23.96 -9.24
N GLY A 126 -8.83 24.46 -9.86
CA GLY A 126 -8.76 25.81 -10.42
C GLY A 126 -9.71 26.03 -11.59
N ARG A 127 -9.96 24.99 -12.40
CA ARG A 127 -10.83 25.07 -13.59
C ARG A 127 -12.19 24.41 -13.38
N LYS A 128 -12.46 23.81 -12.23
CA LYS A 128 -13.71 23.12 -11.87
C LYS A 128 -14.09 21.99 -12.86
N ILE A 129 -13.10 21.27 -13.40
CA ILE A 129 -13.30 20.27 -14.47
C ILE A 129 -14.26 19.17 -14.03
N SER A 130 -14.00 18.53 -12.88
CA SER A 130 -14.87 17.47 -12.33
C SER A 130 -16.27 17.99 -11.98
N SER A 131 -16.36 19.25 -11.56
CA SER A 131 -17.66 19.88 -11.29
C SER A 131 -18.45 20.13 -12.56
N ALA A 132 -17.78 20.55 -13.64
CA ALA A 132 -18.39 20.75 -14.95
C ALA A 132 -18.86 19.41 -15.55
N ASP A 133 -18.05 18.39 -15.49
CA ASP A 133 -18.42 17.03 -15.95
C ASP A 133 -19.66 16.54 -15.20
N ARG A 134 -19.68 16.66 -13.87
CA ARG A 134 -20.82 16.27 -13.05
C ARG A 134 -22.08 17.08 -13.35
N PHE A 135 -21.92 18.38 -13.60
CA PHE A 135 -23.03 19.24 -14.00
C PHE A 135 -23.62 18.80 -15.34
N LEU A 136 -22.79 18.59 -16.37
CA LEU A 136 -23.21 18.15 -17.69
C LEU A 136 -23.94 16.81 -17.63
N ARG A 137 -23.41 15.83 -16.90
CA ARG A 137 -24.07 14.51 -16.76
C ARG A 137 -25.45 14.58 -16.09
N ARG A 138 -25.67 15.58 -15.23
CA ARG A 138 -26.97 15.78 -14.56
C ARG A 138 -27.94 16.58 -15.40
N GLN A 139 -27.44 17.46 -16.27
CA GLN A 139 -28.23 18.43 -17.04
C GLN A 139 -28.59 17.97 -18.45
N VAL A 140 -28.27 16.75 -18.84
CA VAL A 140 -28.55 16.22 -20.21
C VAL A 140 -30.03 16.35 -20.63
N GLN A 141 -30.95 16.67 -19.68
CA GLN A 141 -32.39 16.83 -19.93
C GLN A 141 -32.87 18.29 -19.82
N ASN A 142 -32.04 19.25 -19.39
CA ASN A 142 -32.46 20.65 -19.19
C ASN A 142 -31.59 21.60 -20.01
N SER A 143 -32.21 22.45 -20.81
CA SER A 143 -31.59 23.35 -21.78
C SER A 143 -30.97 24.64 -21.20
N SER A 144 -30.77 24.77 -19.91
CA SER A 144 -30.11 25.94 -19.30
C SER A 144 -28.62 25.69 -19.02
N TRP A 145 -27.77 26.40 -19.75
CA TRP A 145 -26.29 26.31 -19.67
C TRP A 145 -25.72 27.35 -18.71
N ASP A 146 -25.96 27.23 -17.42
CA ASP A 146 -25.54 28.21 -16.43
C ASP A 146 -24.51 27.63 -15.44
N PHE A 147 -23.46 27.00 -15.98
CA PHE A 147 -22.34 26.53 -15.16
C PHE A 147 -21.29 27.62 -15.03
N PRO A 148 -21.00 28.07 -13.79
CA PRO A 148 -19.95 29.09 -13.57
C PRO A 148 -18.58 28.49 -13.84
N LEU A 149 -18.06 28.70 -15.05
CA LEU A 149 -16.69 28.33 -15.38
C LEU A 149 -15.72 29.00 -14.41
N GLY A 150 -14.81 28.23 -13.85
CA GLY A 150 -13.80 28.73 -12.91
C GLY A 150 -13.00 29.86 -13.57
N SER A 151 -13.23 31.09 -13.08
CA SER A 151 -12.48 32.23 -13.52
C SER A 151 -11.16 32.30 -12.77
N LYS A 152 -10.06 32.30 -13.52
CA LYS A 152 -8.70 32.73 -13.13
C LYS A 152 -8.04 31.96 -11.98
N VAL A 153 -7.09 31.12 -12.33
CA VAL A 153 -6.11 30.48 -11.44
C VAL A 153 -5.40 31.50 -10.51
N CYS A 154 -5.30 32.77 -10.90
CA CYS A 154 -4.66 33.83 -10.12
C CYS A 154 -5.29 34.06 -8.73
N ASN A 155 -6.59 33.87 -8.56
CA ASN A 155 -7.22 34.08 -7.25
C ASN A 155 -6.94 32.93 -6.27
N PHE A 156 -6.65 31.71 -6.79
CA PHE A 156 -6.34 30.57 -5.95
C PHE A 156 -4.91 30.65 -5.39
N ILE A 157 -3.96 31.03 -6.24
CA ILE A 157 -2.54 31.20 -5.85
C ILE A 157 -2.39 32.32 -4.84
N GLN A 158 -3.14 33.41 -4.99
CA GLN A 158 -3.08 34.55 -4.08
C GLN A 158 -3.65 34.23 -2.67
N CYS A 159 -4.63 33.34 -2.55
CA CYS A 159 -5.14 32.88 -1.26
C CYS A 159 -4.27 31.87 -0.53
N CYS A 160 -3.37 31.17 -1.24
CA CYS A 160 -2.48 30.18 -0.62
C CYS A 160 -1.12 30.74 -0.16
N PHE A 161 -0.78 31.97 -0.57
CA PHE A 161 0.50 32.61 -0.26
C PHE A 161 0.38 33.92 0.52
N THR A 162 -0.82 34.26 1.00
CA THR A 162 -1.07 35.31 1.99
C THR A 162 -1.50 34.71 3.30
#